data_f3b0e036a67125f5d024b55789351db9
#
_entry.id   f3b0e036a67125f5d024b55789351db9
#
_cell.length_a   1.000
_cell.length_b   1.000
_cell.length_c   1.000
_cell.angle_alpha   90.00
_cell.angle_beta   90.00
_cell.angle_gamma   90.00
#
_symmetry.space_group_name_H-M   'P 1'
#
loop_
_entity.id
_entity.type
_entity.pdbx_description
1 polymer ?
#
loop_
_entity_poly.entity_id
_entity_poly.type
_entity_poly.pdbx_seq_one_letter_code
_entity_poly.pdbx_strand_id
1 'polypeptide(L)'
;ALSARCAALCRGAGAWLVLDETYRDFLAPEQSPPHGLFGDAAWRGGMIHLYSFSKAYCVPGHRVGAIAAGGAFRAELLKAL
;
A
#
# COMPACT_ATOMS: atom_id res chain seq x y z
N ALA A 1 3.31 5.51 -15.88
CA ALA A 1 2.01 5.72 -15.32
C ALA A 1 2.06 6.65 -14.11
N LEU A 2 0.90 7.11 -13.67
CA LEU A 2 0.80 8.06 -12.56
C LEU A 2 1.41 7.52 -11.26
N SER A 3 1.17 6.26 -10.94
CA SER A 3 1.71 5.63 -9.71
C SER A 3 3.23 5.66 -9.69
N ALA A 4 3.88 5.32 -10.79
CA ALA A 4 5.33 5.33 -10.89
C ALA A 4 5.90 6.75 -10.74
N ARG A 5 5.21 7.75 -11.31
CA ARG A 5 5.61 9.16 -11.17
C ARG A 5 5.49 9.63 -9.73
N CYS A 6 4.40 9.27 -9.05
CA CYS A 6 4.23 9.61 -7.65
C CYS A 6 5.33 8.98 -6.79
N ALA A 7 5.66 7.70 -7.03
CA ALA A 7 6.71 7.01 -6.30
C ALA A 7 8.07 7.71 -6.50
N ALA A 8 8.38 8.10 -7.73
CA ALA A 8 9.63 8.79 -8.04
C ALA A 8 9.71 10.15 -7.35
N LEU A 9 8.62 10.92 -7.36
CA LEU A 9 8.56 12.23 -6.72
C LEU A 9 8.73 12.12 -5.21
N CYS A 10 8.06 11.15 -4.58
CA CYS A 10 8.18 10.93 -3.14
C CYS A 10 9.60 10.53 -2.77
N ARG A 11 10.21 9.65 -3.54
CA ARG A 11 11.59 9.22 -3.31
C ARG A 11 12.55 10.40 -3.40
N GLY A 12 12.40 11.24 -4.41
CA GLY A 12 13.24 12.42 -4.58
C GLY A 12 13.07 13.46 -3.48
N ALA A 13 11.89 13.54 -2.88
CA ALA A 13 11.58 14.49 -1.80
C ALA A 13 11.83 13.91 -0.41
N GLY A 14 12.19 12.64 -0.29
CA GLY A 14 12.33 11.96 1.00
C GLY A 14 11.01 11.74 1.71
N ALA A 15 9.91 11.65 0.96
CA ALA A 15 8.57 11.47 1.51
C ALA A 15 8.12 10.01 1.39
N TRP A 16 7.24 9.58 2.27
CA TRP A 16 6.59 8.28 2.17
C TRP A 16 5.42 8.34 1.20
N LEU A 17 5.24 7.27 0.43
CA LEU A 17 4.06 7.10 -0.42
C LEU A 17 3.16 6.05 0.23
N VAL A 18 1.96 6.47 0.63
CA VAL A 18 0.95 5.58 1.20
C VAL A 18 -0.05 5.24 0.11
N LEU A 19 -0.23 3.96 -0.15
CA LEU A 19 -1.16 3.45 -1.14
C LEU A 19 -2.31 2.74 -0.44
N ASP A 20 -3.49 3.35 -0.49
CA ASP A 20 -4.71 2.72 0.00
C ASP A 20 -5.34 1.94 -1.16
N GLU A 21 -5.28 0.62 -1.08
CA GLU A 21 -5.78 -0.26 -2.13
C GLU A 21 -6.96 -1.11 -1.68
N THR A 22 -7.81 -0.55 -0.83
CA THR A 22 -9.00 -1.23 -0.33
C THR A 22 -9.88 -1.78 -1.44
N TYR A 23 -9.95 -1.10 -2.58
CA TYR A 23 -10.79 -1.49 -3.72
C TYR A 23 -10.05 -2.25 -4.82
N ARG A 24 -8.84 -2.72 -4.57
CA ARG A 24 -8.05 -3.42 -5.60
C ARG A 24 -8.74 -4.66 -6.16
N ASP A 25 -9.54 -5.33 -5.33
CA ASP A 25 -10.25 -6.56 -5.73
C ASP A 25 -11.44 -6.30 -6.65
N PHE A 26 -11.81 -5.03 -6.83
CA PHE A 26 -12.90 -4.62 -7.72
C PHE A 26 -12.41 -4.23 -9.11
N LEU A 27 -11.10 -4.29 -9.36
CA LEU A 27 -10.54 -3.98 -10.67
C LEU A 27 -10.82 -5.13 -11.65
N ALA A 28 -11.01 -4.77 -12.92
CA ALA A 28 -11.09 -5.77 -13.99
C ALA A 28 -9.75 -6.50 -14.10
N PRO A 29 -9.73 -7.77 -14.59
CA PRO A 29 -8.49 -8.54 -14.69
C PRO A 29 -7.38 -7.82 -15.44
N GLU A 30 -7.70 -7.07 -16.49
CA GLU A 30 -6.72 -6.32 -17.27
C GLU A 30 -6.15 -5.10 -16.53
N GLN A 31 -6.79 -4.68 -15.45
CA GLN A 31 -6.36 -3.58 -14.60
C GLN A 31 -5.64 -4.05 -13.34
N SER A 32 -5.59 -5.34 -13.11
CA SER A 32 -5.00 -5.92 -11.91
C SER A 32 -3.69 -6.64 -12.23
N PRO A 33 -2.63 -6.43 -11.45
CA PRO A 33 -2.56 -5.52 -10.31
C PRO A 33 -2.61 -4.04 -10.74
N PRO A 34 -3.03 -3.13 -9.87
CA PRO A 34 -3.19 -1.71 -10.26
C PRO A 34 -1.86 -1.04 -10.65
N HIS A 35 -0.75 -1.58 -10.20
CA HIS A 35 0.59 -1.10 -10.54
C HIS A 35 1.61 -2.20 -10.25
N GLY A 36 2.85 -1.99 -10.72
CA GLY A 36 3.96 -2.93 -10.48
C GLY A 36 4.97 -2.44 -9.44
N LEU A 37 4.62 -1.48 -8.59
CA LEU A 37 5.58 -0.83 -7.70
C LEU A 37 6.20 -1.76 -6.66
N PHE A 38 5.46 -2.77 -6.20
CA PHE A 38 5.96 -3.73 -5.23
C PHE A 38 6.87 -4.80 -5.83
N GLY A 39 7.02 -4.83 -7.15
CA GLY A 39 7.99 -5.69 -7.82
C GLY A 39 9.43 -5.24 -7.65
N ASP A 40 9.65 -3.99 -7.29
CA ASP A 40 10.97 -3.44 -6.98
C ASP A 40 11.18 -3.47 -5.47
N ALA A 41 12.20 -4.22 -5.00
CA ALA A 41 12.47 -4.35 -3.57
C ALA A 41 12.71 -3.02 -2.85
N ALA A 42 13.06 -1.96 -3.58
CA ALA A 42 13.24 -0.62 -3.01
C ALA A 42 11.95 -0.05 -2.40
N TRP A 43 10.77 -0.62 -2.68
CA TRP A 43 9.52 -0.15 -2.10
C TRP A 43 9.56 -0.11 -0.56
N ARG A 44 10.31 -1.00 0.05
CA ARG A 44 10.40 -1.11 1.51
C ARG A 44 10.95 0.15 2.18
N GLY A 45 11.71 0.94 1.45
CA GLY A 45 12.32 2.16 1.97
C GLY A 45 11.43 3.40 1.87
N GLY A 46 10.28 3.33 1.20
CA GLY A 46 9.50 4.55 0.95
C GLY A 46 8.02 4.36 0.68
N MET A 47 7.51 3.14 0.71
CA MET A 47 6.10 2.87 0.39
C MET A 47 5.41 2.09 1.50
N ILE A 48 4.14 2.40 1.71
CA ILE A 48 3.28 1.73 2.68
C ILE A 48 2.00 1.36 1.95
N HIS A 49 1.60 0.10 2.06
CA HIS A 49 0.36 -0.40 1.46
C HIS A 49 -0.68 -0.59 2.55
N LEU A 50 -1.86 -0.01 2.34
CA LEU A 50 -3.01 -0.18 3.23
C LEU A 50 -4.09 -0.96 2.53
N TYR A 51 -4.71 -1.88 3.26
CA TYR A 51 -5.82 -2.66 2.76
C TYR A 51 -6.86 -2.87 3.87
N SER A 52 -8.14 -2.72 3.52
CA SER A 52 -9.25 -3.03 4.41
C SER A 52 -10.03 -4.21 3.86
N PHE A 53 -10.37 -5.16 4.72
CA PHE A 53 -11.22 -6.29 4.34
C PHE A 53 -12.70 -5.92 4.30
N SER A 54 -13.06 -4.71 4.75
CA SER A 54 -14.45 -4.28 4.90
C SER A 54 -15.28 -4.35 3.62
N LYS A 55 -14.67 -4.04 2.47
CA LYS A 55 -15.40 -3.91 1.20
C LYS A 55 -15.42 -5.20 0.41
N ALA A 56 -14.25 -5.75 0.06
CA ALA A 56 -14.16 -6.94 -0.78
C ALA A 56 -14.77 -8.18 -0.12
N TYR A 57 -14.65 -8.28 1.20
CA TYR A 57 -15.14 -9.43 1.97
C TYR A 57 -16.44 -9.16 2.71
N CYS A 58 -17.06 -7.99 2.49
CA CYS A 58 -18.35 -7.63 3.07
C CYS A 58 -18.41 -7.77 4.60
N VAL A 59 -17.33 -7.35 5.28
CA VAL A 59 -17.22 -7.49 6.74
C VAL A 59 -16.88 -6.14 7.43
N PRO A 60 -17.63 -5.05 7.15
CA PRO A 60 -17.28 -3.74 7.69
C PRO A 60 -17.34 -3.68 9.22
N GLY A 61 -18.22 -4.45 9.83
CA GLY A 61 -18.35 -4.48 11.29
C GLY A 61 -17.20 -5.17 12.01
N HIS A 62 -16.42 -5.97 11.34
CA HIS A 62 -15.30 -6.71 11.95
C HIS A 62 -14.06 -5.84 12.16
N ARG A 63 -13.95 -4.72 11.49
CA ARG A 63 -12.85 -3.75 11.62
C ARG A 63 -11.47 -4.39 11.42
N VAL A 64 -11.30 -5.07 10.30
CA VAL A 64 -10.06 -5.79 9.97
C VAL A 64 -9.40 -5.17 8.75
N GLY A 65 -8.09 -4.96 8.84
CA GLY A 65 -7.28 -4.43 7.75
C GLY A 65 -5.87 -4.97 7.81
N ALA A 66 -5.07 -4.59 6.83
CA ALA A 66 -3.68 -5.01 6.74
C ALA A 66 -2.81 -3.84 6.29
N ILE A 67 -1.59 -3.80 6.83
CA ILE A 67 -0.57 -2.83 6.42
C ILE A 67 0.66 -3.62 5.98
N ALA A 68 1.12 -3.35 4.76
CA ALA A 68 2.38 -3.89 4.27
C ALA A 68 3.42 -2.77 4.23
N ALA A 69 4.54 -2.97 4.90
CA ALA A 69 5.58 -1.95 5.01
C ALA A 69 6.94 -2.61 5.20
N GLY A 70 8.01 -1.85 4.94
CA GLY A 70 9.37 -2.32 5.20
C GLY A 70 9.66 -2.46 6.69
N GLY A 71 10.73 -3.21 7.02
CA GLY A 71 11.03 -3.56 8.41
C GLY A 71 11.24 -2.38 9.34
N ALA A 72 11.88 -1.31 8.87
CA ALA A 72 12.13 -0.13 9.70
C ALA A 72 10.83 0.58 10.09
N PHE A 73 9.92 0.78 9.13
CA PHE A 73 8.62 1.37 9.41
C PHE A 73 7.79 0.48 10.32
N ARG A 74 7.80 -0.81 10.06
CA ARG A 74 7.05 -1.78 10.87
C ARG A 74 7.49 -1.77 12.32
N ALA A 75 8.79 -1.67 12.58
CA ALA A 75 9.31 -1.59 13.94
C ALA A 75 8.77 -0.36 14.68
N GLU A 76 8.73 0.80 14.03
CA GLU A 76 8.19 2.02 14.62
C GLU A 76 6.68 1.92 14.84
N LEU A 77 5.95 1.31 13.89
CA LEU A 77 4.52 1.12 14.01
C LEU A 77 4.18 0.25 15.22
N LEU A 78 4.92 -0.82 15.45
CA LEU A 78 4.70 -1.71 16.60
C LEU A 78 4.89 -0.99 17.93
N LYS A 79 5.78 0.00 18.00
CA LYS A 79 5.94 0.81 19.20
C LYS A 79 4.72 1.68 19.48
N ALA A 80 4.01 2.08 18.44
CA ALA A 80 2.83 2.96 18.58
C ALA A 80 1.56 2.19 18.96
N LEU A 81 1.56 0.88 18.78
CA LEU A 81 0.43 0.04 19.14
C LEU A 81 0.51 -0.37 20.61
#